data_9cdf74aa64026f418cda37706eab76bf
#
_entry.id   9cdf74aa64026f418cda37706eab76bf
#
_cell.length_a   1.000
_cell.length_b   1.000
_cell.length_c   1.000
_cell.angle_alpha   90.00
_cell.angle_beta   90.00
_cell.angle_gamma   90.00
#
_symmetry.space_group_name_H-M   'P 1'
#
loop_
_entity.id
_entity.type
_entity.pdbx_description
1 polymer ?
#
loop_
_entity_poly.entity_id
_entity_poly.type
_entity_poly.pdbx_seq_one_letter_code
_entity_poly.pdbx_strand_id
1 'polypeptide(L)'
;MDEAQAIARAEAMRAAGERAKGIQSLRSRVEAHPAERAARRLLAEWYRDDGTHDQAGRWGVVFPGWTTTYERDRTARLFAASYPVGGDVRAFLHLPAGPTPEDARLLAARIPVQRELLSRRVSPPTPPPLPGPAGPLDGYAPVLGAIAFVLFLVDVGVTFVGVLLGWPVGGFTRWVSLAVVVLSAAAVVLGLLNASLTPARSAVEETDEGVEPADEPGTGSPAGS
;
A
#
# COMPACT_ATOMS: atom_id res chain seq x y z
N MET A 1 23.33 7.82 -25.05
CA MET A 1 24.14 7.20 -23.97
C MET A 1 23.97 5.70 -24.11
N ASP A 2 25.05 4.94 -24.27
CA ASP A 2 25.02 3.48 -24.38
C ASP A 2 24.95 2.81 -22.99
N GLU A 3 24.84 1.46 -22.96
CA GLU A 3 24.71 0.70 -21.70
C GLU A 3 25.96 0.86 -20.81
N ALA A 4 27.15 0.82 -21.40
CA ALA A 4 28.41 0.90 -20.66
C ALA A 4 28.58 2.29 -20.00
N GLN A 5 28.23 3.36 -20.70
CA GLN A 5 28.24 4.73 -20.16
C GLN A 5 27.24 4.90 -19.03
N ALA A 6 26.04 4.27 -19.14
CA ALA A 6 25.04 4.31 -18.08
C ALA A 6 25.52 3.61 -16.81
N ILE A 7 26.19 2.45 -16.97
CA ILE A 7 26.79 1.71 -15.87
C ILE A 7 27.90 2.54 -15.21
N ALA A 8 28.86 3.03 -16.00
CA ALA A 8 29.98 3.82 -15.48
C ALA A 8 29.50 5.06 -14.71
N ARG A 9 28.45 5.73 -15.20
CA ARG A 9 27.84 6.86 -14.52
C ARG A 9 27.21 6.45 -13.17
N ALA A 10 26.50 5.34 -13.13
CA ALA A 10 25.90 4.85 -11.89
C ALA A 10 26.97 4.45 -10.87
N GLU A 11 28.05 3.80 -11.30
CA GLU A 11 29.19 3.45 -10.45
C GLU A 11 29.90 4.69 -9.90
N ALA A 12 30.08 5.73 -10.72
CA ALA A 12 30.63 7.01 -10.27
C ALA A 12 29.73 7.66 -9.19
N MET A 13 28.40 7.63 -9.36
CA MET A 13 27.47 8.08 -8.33
C MET A 13 27.61 7.26 -7.03
N ARG A 14 27.74 5.95 -7.13
CA ARG A 14 27.97 5.08 -5.97
C ARG A 14 29.27 5.43 -5.25
N ALA A 15 30.36 5.63 -6.01
CA ALA A 15 31.66 6.02 -5.46
C ALA A 15 31.62 7.39 -4.79
N ALA A 16 30.79 8.33 -5.27
CA ALA A 16 30.55 9.62 -4.66
C ALA A 16 29.61 9.59 -3.43
N GLY A 17 29.18 8.41 -2.97
CA GLY A 17 28.24 8.26 -1.87
C GLY A 17 26.76 8.49 -2.27
N GLU A 18 26.47 8.74 -3.55
CA GLU A 18 25.13 8.98 -4.08
C GLU A 18 24.45 7.69 -4.59
N ARG A 19 24.55 6.60 -3.81
CA ARG A 19 24.07 5.26 -4.19
C ARG A 19 22.60 5.27 -4.66
N ALA A 20 21.73 5.98 -3.96
CA ALA A 20 20.31 6.07 -4.32
C ALA A 20 20.09 6.66 -5.73
N LYS A 21 20.86 7.67 -6.10
CA LYS A 21 20.81 8.25 -7.45
C LYS A 21 21.33 7.27 -8.50
N GLY A 22 22.39 6.52 -8.19
CA GLY A 22 22.92 5.46 -9.04
C GLY A 22 21.87 4.37 -9.32
N ILE A 23 21.20 3.87 -8.28
CA ILE A 23 20.09 2.90 -8.40
C ILE A 23 18.97 3.47 -9.27
N GLN A 24 18.54 4.70 -9.02
CA GLN A 24 17.48 5.34 -9.80
C GLN A 24 17.88 5.49 -11.28
N SER A 25 19.12 5.85 -11.57
CA SER A 25 19.64 5.96 -12.93
C SER A 25 19.63 4.61 -13.66
N LEU A 26 20.14 3.55 -13.02
CA LEU A 26 20.11 2.19 -13.57
C LEU A 26 18.66 1.68 -13.78
N ARG A 27 17.79 1.92 -12.82
CA ARG A 27 16.38 1.53 -12.89
C ARG A 27 15.69 2.17 -14.09
N SER A 28 15.80 3.50 -14.25
CA SER A 28 15.22 4.21 -15.41
C SER A 28 15.79 3.69 -16.72
N ARG A 29 17.08 3.33 -16.74
CA ARG A 29 17.71 2.76 -17.93
C ARG A 29 17.14 1.39 -18.29
N VAL A 30 17.04 0.47 -17.33
CA VAL A 30 16.51 -0.88 -17.52
C VAL A 30 15.02 -0.85 -17.89
N GLU A 31 14.24 0.07 -17.33
CA GLU A 31 12.83 0.27 -17.69
C GLU A 31 12.68 0.72 -19.17
N ALA A 32 13.54 1.63 -19.62
CA ALA A 32 13.55 2.09 -21.01
C ALA A 32 14.14 1.06 -22.00
N HIS A 33 15.07 0.24 -21.56
CA HIS A 33 15.81 -0.72 -22.39
C HIS A 33 15.83 -2.12 -21.74
N PRO A 34 14.69 -2.85 -21.71
CA PRO A 34 14.56 -4.12 -20.99
C PRO A 34 15.52 -5.23 -21.49
N ALA A 35 16.03 -5.10 -22.72
CA ALA A 35 16.97 -6.05 -23.31
C ALA A 35 18.41 -5.90 -22.81
N GLU A 36 18.76 -4.76 -22.21
CA GLU A 36 20.10 -4.52 -21.66
C GLU A 36 20.34 -5.37 -20.42
N ARG A 37 21.29 -6.29 -20.52
CA ARG A 37 21.51 -7.30 -19.49
C ARG A 37 22.50 -6.86 -18.42
N ALA A 38 23.54 -6.12 -18.79
CA ALA A 38 24.60 -5.72 -17.87
C ALA A 38 24.08 -4.71 -16.83
N ALA A 39 23.39 -3.67 -17.27
CA ALA A 39 22.77 -2.69 -16.38
C ALA A 39 21.72 -3.32 -15.43
N ARG A 40 20.91 -4.25 -15.97
CA ARG A 40 19.93 -4.99 -15.17
C ARG A 40 20.59 -5.89 -14.13
N ARG A 41 21.68 -6.56 -14.49
CA ARG A 41 22.42 -7.41 -13.56
C ARG A 41 23.03 -6.60 -12.43
N LEU A 42 23.69 -5.51 -12.77
CA LEU A 42 24.27 -4.60 -11.78
C LEU A 42 23.20 -4.05 -10.82
N LEU A 43 22.05 -3.65 -11.35
CA LEU A 43 20.91 -3.18 -10.54
C LEU A 43 20.42 -4.27 -9.57
N ALA A 44 20.29 -5.52 -10.04
CA ALA A 44 19.85 -6.63 -9.22
C ALA A 44 20.88 -6.97 -8.12
N GLU A 45 22.18 -6.92 -8.45
CA GLU A 45 23.29 -7.12 -7.49
C GLU A 45 23.26 -6.03 -6.42
N TRP A 46 23.11 -4.78 -6.79
CA TRP A 46 23.04 -3.68 -5.82
C TRP A 46 21.86 -3.81 -4.86
N TYR A 47 20.68 -4.23 -5.36
CA TYR A 47 19.53 -4.50 -4.48
C TYR A 47 19.78 -5.70 -3.56
N ARG A 48 20.51 -6.73 -4.03
CA ARG A 48 20.87 -7.87 -3.19
C ARG A 48 21.84 -7.46 -2.08
N ASP A 49 22.86 -6.64 -2.40
CA ASP A 49 23.82 -6.08 -1.44
C ASP A 49 23.11 -5.25 -0.35
N ASP A 50 22.02 -4.54 -0.72
CA ASP A 50 21.20 -3.75 0.20
C ASP A 50 20.22 -4.61 1.00
N GLY A 51 20.18 -5.93 0.81
CA GLY A 51 19.19 -6.81 1.44
C GLY A 51 17.76 -6.64 0.93
N THR A 52 17.56 -5.88 -0.16
CA THR A 52 16.25 -5.63 -0.77
C THR A 52 15.91 -6.76 -1.75
N HIS A 53 15.68 -7.96 -1.19
CA HIS A 53 15.56 -9.20 -1.92
C HIS A 53 14.36 -9.26 -2.89
N ASP A 54 13.29 -8.53 -2.61
CA ASP A 54 12.13 -8.39 -3.49
C ASP A 54 12.51 -7.66 -4.79
N GLN A 55 13.32 -6.60 -4.70
CA GLN A 55 13.82 -5.88 -5.88
C GLN A 55 14.94 -6.67 -6.57
N ALA A 56 15.85 -7.31 -5.82
CA ALA A 56 16.85 -8.18 -6.39
C ALA A 56 16.22 -9.28 -7.25
N GLY A 57 15.17 -9.95 -6.74
CA GLY A 57 14.40 -10.94 -7.49
C GLY A 57 13.70 -10.35 -8.71
N ARG A 58 13.08 -9.16 -8.58
CA ARG A 58 12.38 -8.48 -9.68
C ARG A 58 13.29 -8.23 -10.88
N TRP A 59 14.49 -7.73 -10.64
CA TRP A 59 15.44 -7.41 -11.72
C TRP A 59 16.29 -8.60 -12.16
N GLY A 60 16.57 -9.55 -11.24
CA GLY A 60 17.41 -10.71 -11.50
C GLY A 60 16.73 -11.87 -12.22
N VAL A 61 15.39 -11.91 -12.26
CA VAL A 61 14.59 -13.02 -12.78
C VAL A 61 14.82 -13.36 -14.27
N VAL A 62 15.44 -12.47 -15.02
CA VAL A 62 15.78 -12.71 -16.45
C VAL A 62 17.03 -13.57 -16.63
N PHE A 63 17.80 -13.80 -15.56
CA PHE A 63 19.03 -14.60 -15.60
C PHE A 63 18.72 -16.01 -15.08
N PRO A 64 18.89 -17.04 -15.91
CA PRO A 64 18.56 -18.42 -15.52
C PRO A 64 19.32 -18.84 -14.26
N GLY A 65 18.60 -19.35 -13.27
CA GLY A 65 19.16 -19.86 -12.03
C GLY A 65 19.83 -18.81 -11.11
N TRP A 66 19.71 -17.52 -11.44
CA TRP A 66 20.33 -16.44 -10.64
C TRP A 66 19.54 -16.10 -9.39
N THR A 67 18.20 -16.14 -9.47
CA THR A 67 17.34 -15.80 -8.34
C THR A 67 17.20 -16.98 -7.38
N THR A 68 17.30 -16.71 -6.09
CA THR A 68 17.02 -17.69 -5.04
C THR A 68 15.53 -17.92 -4.88
N THR A 69 15.16 -19.03 -4.25
CA THR A 69 13.76 -19.30 -3.85
C THR A 69 13.20 -18.18 -2.97
N TYR A 70 14.01 -17.68 -2.05
CA TYR A 70 13.64 -16.60 -1.14
C TYR A 70 13.35 -15.28 -1.90
N GLU A 71 14.22 -14.91 -2.84
CA GLU A 71 14.03 -13.71 -3.67
C GLU A 71 12.76 -13.81 -4.52
N ARG A 72 12.50 -14.98 -5.12
CA ARG A 72 11.26 -15.21 -5.87
C ARG A 72 10.01 -15.10 -5.00
N ASP A 73 10.04 -15.64 -3.78
CA ASP A 73 8.94 -15.50 -2.82
C ASP A 73 8.69 -14.04 -2.42
N ARG A 74 9.77 -13.30 -2.12
CA ARG A 74 9.68 -11.89 -1.76
C ARG A 74 9.12 -11.05 -2.91
N THR A 75 9.58 -11.30 -4.15
CA THR A 75 9.09 -10.60 -5.35
C THR A 75 7.62 -10.96 -5.66
N ALA A 76 7.24 -12.24 -5.53
CA ALA A 76 5.85 -12.67 -5.69
C ALA A 76 4.92 -12.01 -4.66
N ARG A 77 5.39 -11.86 -3.43
CA ARG A 77 4.66 -11.14 -2.38
C ARG A 77 4.53 -9.65 -2.69
N LEU A 78 5.60 -9.01 -3.15
CA LEU A 78 5.56 -7.61 -3.59
C LEU A 78 4.53 -7.42 -4.71
N PHE A 79 4.55 -8.30 -5.73
CA PHE A 79 3.56 -8.27 -6.81
C PHE A 79 2.14 -8.46 -6.28
N ALA A 80 1.91 -9.47 -5.44
CA ALA A 80 0.59 -9.76 -4.87
C ALA A 80 0.03 -8.59 -4.05
N ALA A 81 0.89 -7.89 -3.29
CA ALA A 81 0.51 -6.71 -2.53
C ALA A 81 0.22 -5.49 -3.41
N SER A 82 0.97 -5.32 -4.52
CA SER A 82 0.78 -4.21 -5.46
C SER A 82 -0.44 -4.41 -6.38
N TYR A 83 -0.78 -5.66 -6.68
CA TYR A 83 -1.86 -6.04 -7.59
C TYR A 83 -2.75 -7.14 -6.97
N PRO A 84 -3.60 -6.79 -6.00
CA PRO A 84 -4.38 -7.78 -5.25
C PRO A 84 -5.38 -8.54 -6.13
N VAL A 85 -5.94 -7.93 -7.17
CA VAL A 85 -7.01 -8.51 -8.03
C VAL A 85 -6.51 -8.87 -9.43
N GLY A 86 -5.22 -8.83 -9.70
CA GLY A 86 -4.75 -9.12 -11.07
C GLY A 86 -3.37 -8.52 -11.30
N GLY A 87 -3.11 -8.09 -12.52
CA GLY A 87 -1.85 -7.45 -12.91
C GLY A 87 -1.04 -8.26 -13.93
N ASP A 88 -0.31 -7.55 -14.75
CA ASP A 88 0.59 -8.15 -15.74
C ASP A 88 1.97 -8.37 -15.11
N VAL A 89 2.31 -9.63 -14.88
CA VAL A 89 3.60 -10.04 -14.31
C VAL A 89 4.76 -9.67 -15.24
N ARG A 90 4.56 -9.73 -16.58
CA ARG A 90 5.62 -9.36 -17.55
C ARG A 90 5.93 -7.88 -17.48
N ALA A 91 4.89 -7.05 -17.45
CA ALA A 91 5.04 -5.60 -17.31
C ALA A 91 5.69 -5.24 -15.97
N PHE A 92 5.26 -5.85 -14.87
CA PHE A 92 5.85 -5.63 -13.55
C PHE A 92 7.34 -5.98 -13.50
N LEU A 93 7.74 -7.10 -14.12
CA LEU A 93 9.12 -7.57 -14.17
C LEU A 93 9.95 -6.87 -15.27
N HIS A 94 9.34 -5.98 -16.07
CA HIS A 94 9.98 -5.36 -17.24
C HIS A 94 10.73 -6.39 -18.10
N LEU A 95 10.05 -7.51 -18.43
CA LEU A 95 10.68 -8.56 -19.22
C LEU A 95 10.88 -8.11 -20.68
N PRO A 96 12.03 -8.43 -21.30
CA PRO A 96 12.25 -8.17 -22.71
C PRO A 96 11.25 -8.97 -23.56
N ALA A 97 11.09 -8.57 -24.83
CA ALA A 97 10.32 -9.36 -25.78
C ALA A 97 10.92 -10.77 -25.93
N GLY A 98 10.04 -11.77 -26.09
CA GLY A 98 10.48 -13.16 -26.26
C GLY A 98 9.90 -14.12 -25.21
N PRO A 99 10.47 -15.32 -25.10
CA PRO A 99 9.96 -16.34 -24.19
C PRO A 99 10.14 -15.91 -22.72
N THR A 100 9.19 -16.32 -21.88
CA THR A 100 9.25 -16.04 -20.45
C THR A 100 10.38 -16.87 -19.80
N PRO A 101 11.33 -16.24 -19.10
CA PRO A 101 12.37 -16.94 -18.38
C PRO A 101 11.78 -17.94 -17.37
N GLU A 102 12.52 -19.03 -17.09
CA GLU A 102 12.07 -20.06 -16.16
C GLU A 102 11.88 -19.50 -14.75
N ASP A 103 12.83 -18.71 -14.25
CA ASP A 103 12.72 -18.07 -12.93
C ASP A 103 11.49 -17.17 -12.83
N ALA A 104 11.07 -16.51 -13.92
CA ALA A 104 9.85 -15.71 -13.96
C ALA A 104 8.58 -16.58 -13.91
N ARG A 105 8.60 -17.77 -14.52
CA ARG A 105 7.50 -18.75 -14.41
C ARG A 105 7.39 -19.31 -13.00
N LEU A 106 8.53 -19.67 -12.39
CA LEU A 106 8.61 -20.13 -11.01
C LEU A 106 8.11 -19.06 -10.03
N LEU A 107 8.43 -17.79 -10.27
CA LEU A 107 7.92 -16.65 -9.50
C LEU A 107 6.42 -16.51 -9.66
N ALA A 108 5.91 -16.53 -10.90
CA ALA A 108 4.49 -16.40 -11.20
C ALA A 108 3.64 -17.48 -10.51
N ALA A 109 4.14 -18.71 -10.46
CA ALA A 109 3.48 -19.82 -9.77
C ALA A 109 3.32 -19.59 -8.24
N ARG A 110 4.10 -18.68 -7.63
CA ARG A 110 4.03 -18.35 -6.20
C ARG A 110 3.03 -17.24 -5.88
N ILE A 111 2.63 -16.45 -6.88
CA ILE A 111 1.73 -15.29 -6.68
C ILE A 111 0.39 -15.68 -6.05
N PRO A 112 -0.32 -16.75 -6.47
CA PRO A 112 -1.59 -17.14 -5.84
C PRO A 112 -1.44 -17.44 -4.35
N VAL A 113 -0.36 -18.16 -3.99
CA VAL A 113 -0.07 -18.50 -2.58
C VAL A 113 0.17 -17.23 -1.76
N GLN A 114 0.93 -16.28 -2.31
CA GLN A 114 1.21 -15.03 -1.62
C GLN A 114 -0.04 -14.14 -1.48
N ARG A 115 -0.94 -14.14 -2.47
CA ARG A 115 -2.25 -13.46 -2.36
C ARG A 115 -3.09 -14.05 -1.24
N GLU A 116 -3.18 -15.37 -1.18
CA GLU A 116 -3.92 -16.05 -0.12
C GLU A 116 -3.35 -15.75 1.27
N LEU A 117 -2.02 -15.75 1.42
CA LEU A 117 -1.37 -15.39 2.67
C LEU A 117 -1.60 -13.93 3.08
N LEU A 118 -1.68 -13.02 2.10
CA LEU A 118 -1.98 -11.62 2.35
C LEU A 118 -3.45 -11.42 2.71
N SER A 119 -4.39 -12.07 2.02
CA SER A 119 -5.82 -11.99 2.32
C SER A 119 -6.14 -12.45 3.75
N ARG A 120 -5.53 -13.54 4.20
CA ARG A 120 -5.67 -14.02 5.59
C ARG A 120 -5.13 -13.04 6.63
N ARG A 121 -4.12 -12.23 6.28
CA ARG A 121 -3.56 -11.22 7.20
C ARG A 121 -4.40 -9.96 7.27
N VAL A 122 -5.09 -9.61 6.17
CA VAL A 122 -5.95 -8.42 6.07
C VAL A 122 -7.30 -8.66 6.75
N SER A 123 -7.72 -9.92 6.91
CA SER A 123 -8.88 -10.25 7.73
C SER A 123 -8.43 -10.42 9.19
N PRO A 124 -8.42 -9.36 10.01
CA PRO A 124 -8.25 -9.55 11.43
C PRO A 124 -9.39 -10.47 11.91
N PRO A 125 -9.14 -11.36 12.88
CA PRO A 125 -10.23 -12.10 13.51
C PRO A 125 -11.25 -11.05 13.92
N THR A 126 -12.50 -11.23 13.48
CA THR A 126 -13.61 -10.34 13.87
C THR A 126 -13.54 -10.23 15.38
N PRO A 127 -13.25 -9.04 15.95
CA PRO A 127 -13.23 -8.93 17.39
C PRO A 127 -14.58 -9.39 17.90
N PRO A 128 -14.64 -10.17 18.98
CA PRO A 128 -15.90 -10.55 19.56
C PRO A 128 -16.75 -9.29 19.73
N PRO A 129 -18.06 -9.32 19.42
CA PRO A 129 -18.93 -8.16 19.58
C PRO A 129 -18.73 -7.63 20.99
N LEU A 130 -18.22 -6.41 21.10
CA LEU A 130 -18.04 -5.78 22.39
C LEU A 130 -19.42 -5.65 23.05
N PRO A 131 -19.67 -6.29 24.19
CA PRO A 131 -20.90 -6.07 24.94
C PRO A 131 -20.80 -4.69 25.57
N GLY A 132 -21.60 -3.76 25.12
CA GLY A 132 -21.69 -2.49 25.80
C GLY A 132 -22.41 -1.42 24.99
N PRO A 133 -23.24 -0.59 25.65
CA PRO A 133 -23.86 0.54 25.00
C PRO A 133 -22.78 1.49 24.48
N ALA A 134 -23.04 2.06 23.31
CA ALA A 134 -22.27 3.17 22.78
C ALA A 134 -22.06 4.21 23.89
N GLY A 135 -20.82 4.51 24.22
CA GLY A 135 -20.54 5.46 25.28
C GLY A 135 -21.09 6.84 24.92
N PRO A 136 -21.37 7.69 25.90
CA PRO A 136 -21.99 9.02 25.69
C PRO A 136 -21.14 9.94 24.78
N LEU A 137 -19.93 9.50 24.38
CA LEU A 137 -19.00 10.28 23.54
C LEU A 137 -19.18 10.06 22.03
N ASP A 138 -19.89 9.02 21.58
CA ASP A 138 -20.05 8.75 20.15
C ASP A 138 -20.83 9.85 19.40
N GLY A 139 -21.70 10.57 20.09
CA GLY A 139 -22.43 11.71 19.55
C GLY A 139 -21.59 12.99 19.39
N TYR A 140 -20.46 13.09 20.07
CA TYR A 140 -19.66 14.33 20.08
C TYR A 140 -18.50 14.34 19.08
N ALA A 141 -18.14 13.20 18.50
CA ALA A 141 -17.03 13.11 17.54
C ALA A 141 -17.15 14.08 16.36
N PRO A 142 -18.31 14.22 15.67
CA PRO A 142 -18.45 15.19 14.57
C PRO A 142 -18.40 16.64 15.06
N VAL A 143 -18.89 16.92 16.28
CA VAL A 143 -18.86 18.28 16.86
C VAL A 143 -17.44 18.69 17.22
N LEU A 144 -16.66 17.80 17.82
CA LEU A 144 -15.25 18.05 18.14
C LEU A 144 -14.41 18.21 16.88
N GLY A 145 -14.68 17.44 15.83
CA GLY A 145 -14.04 17.60 14.52
C GLY A 145 -14.34 18.97 13.87
N ALA A 146 -15.58 19.40 13.95
CA ALA A 146 -15.99 20.73 13.42
C ALA A 146 -15.32 21.88 14.20
N ILE A 147 -15.25 21.78 15.54
CA ILE A 147 -14.58 22.78 16.37
C ILE A 147 -13.06 22.85 16.04
N ALA A 148 -12.41 21.69 15.94
CA ALA A 148 -10.98 21.64 15.58
C ALA A 148 -10.71 22.26 14.20
N PHE A 149 -11.59 22.01 13.23
CA PHE A 149 -11.48 22.59 11.88
C PHE A 149 -11.66 24.11 11.88
N VAL A 150 -12.63 24.63 12.64
CA VAL A 150 -12.84 26.08 12.78
C VAL A 150 -11.63 26.75 13.44
N LEU A 151 -11.08 26.16 14.50
CA LEU A 151 -9.89 26.68 15.16
C LEU A 151 -8.68 26.70 14.22
N PHE A 152 -8.51 25.67 13.40
CA PHE A 152 -7.47 25.60 12.36
C PHE A 152 -7.62 26.74 11.34
N LEU A 153 -8.84 26.99 10.85
CA LEU A 153 -9.10 28.09 9.89
C LEU A 153 -8.82 29.47 10.50
N VAL A 154 -9.13 29.66 11.77
CA VAL A 154 -8.84 30.91 12.49
C VAL A 154 -7.33 31.11 12.64
N ASP A 155 -6.58 30.06 13.01
CA ASP A 155 -5.12 30.12 13.15
C ASP A 155 -4.43 30.45 11.82
N VAL A 156 -4.83 29.78 10.73
CA VAL A 156 -4.34 30.07 9.37
C VAL A 156 -4.66 31.51 8.97
N GLY A 157 -5.88 31.99 9.25
CA GLY A 157 -6.30 33.35 8.94
C GLY A 157 -5.49 34.40 9.70
N VAL A 158 -5.31 34.23 11.01
CA VAL A 158 -4.52 35.13 11.85
C VAL A 158 -3.04 35.15 11.42
N THR A 159 -2.47 33.99 11.12
CA THR A 159 -1.08 33.90 10.65
C THR A 159 -0.90 34.61 9.30
N PHE A 160 -1.82 34.41 8.37
CA PHE A 160 -1.78 35.03 7.05
C PHE A 160 -1.90 36.57 7.14
N VAL A 161 -2.84 37.08 7.95
CA VAL A 161 -2.98 38.52 8.19
C VAL A 161 -1.75 39.10 8.89
N GLY A 162 -1.20 38.40 9.88
CA GLY A 162 0.03 38.81 10.58
C GLY A 162 1.22 38.96 9.65
N VAL A 163 1.40 38.02 8.70
CA VAL A 163 2.45 38.09 7.68
C VAL A 163 2.23 39.28 6.73
N LEU A 164 0.98 39.52 6.28
CA LEU A 164 0.63 40.65 5.40
C LEU A 164 0.87 42.02 6.05
N LEU A 165 0.63 42.12 7.36
CA LEU A 165 0.81 43.37 8.12
C LEU A 165 2.26 43.57 8.61
N GLY A 166 3.18 42.66 8.28
CA GLY A 166 4.60 42.76 8.67
C GLY A 166 4.83 42.67 10.19
N TRP A 167 3.90 42.06 10.93
CA TRP A 167 4.06 41.85 12.37
C TRP A 167 5.27 40.98 12.65
N PRO A 168 6.17 41.36 13.58
CA PRO A 168 7.26 40.50 14.01
C PRO A 168 6.67 39.31 14.69
N VAL A 169 6.57 38.20 13.96
CA VAL A 169 6.11 36.90 14.50
C VAL A 169 7.22 36.38 15.41
N GLY A 170 7.22 36.85 16.66
CA GLY A 170 8.16 36.45 17.70
C GLY A 170 8.06 34.94 17.98
N GLY A 171 9.10 34.38 18.60
CA GLY A 171 9.20 32.92 18.83
C GLY A 171 8.02 32.28 19.55
N PHE A 172 7.23 33.07 20.31
CA PHE A 172 6.02 32.56 21.00
C PHE A 172 4.88 32.16 20.04
N THR A 173 4.62 32.96 19.01
CA THR A 173 3.60 32.64 17.99
C THR A 173 3.95 31.40 17.20
N ARG A 174 5.24 31.15 16.91
CA ARG A 174 5.68 29.92 16.23
C ARG A 174 5.35 28.66 17.02
N TRP A 175 5.51 28.68 18.33
CA TRP A 175 5.20 27.52 19.19
C TRP A 175 3.70 27.29 19.32
N VAL A 176 2.90 28.37 19.40
CA VAL A 176 1.44 28.29 19.46
C VAL A 176 0.87 27.72 18.16
N SER A 177 1.31 28.25 17.00
CA SER A 177 0.88 27.73 15.69
C SER A 177 1.30 26.29 15.48
N LEU A 178 2.51 25.91 15.89
CA LEU A 178 2.96 24.51 15.81
C LEU A 178 2.08 23.58 16.66
N ALA A 179 1.76 24.00 17.88
CA ALA A 179 0.89 23.22 18.77
C ALA A 179 -0.53 23.05 18.20
N VAL A 180 -1.10 24.10 17.64
CA VAL A 180 -2.43 24.08 16.99
C VAL A 180 -2.41 23.14 15.78
N VAL A 181 -1.40 23.21 14.92
CA VAL A 181 -1.25 22.33 13.75
C VAL A 181 -1.13 20.85 14.18
N VAL A 182 -0.32 20.57 15.20
CA VAL A 182 -0.13 19.19 15.70
C VAL A 182 -1.43 18.65 16.30
N LEU A 183 -2.14 19.45 17.10
CA LEU A 183 -3.43 19.05 17.71
C LEU A 183 -4.51 18.85 16.66
N SER A 184 -4.57 19.71 15.64
CA SER A 184 -5.52 19.59 14.53
C SER A 184 -5.22 18.34 13.68
N ALA A 185 -3.96 18.06 13.37
CA ALA A 185 -3.57 16.86 12.66
C ALA A 185 -3.90 15.59 13.46
N ALA A 186 -3.64 15.58 14.76
CA ALA A 186 -4.00 14.46 15.64
C ALA A 186 -5.53 14.23 15.68
N ALA A 187 -6.33 15.29 15.75
CA ALA A 187 -7.79 15.20 15.73
C ALA A 187 -8.33 14.64 14.39
N VAL A 188 -7.75 15.05 13.27
CA VAL A 188 -8.10 14.52 11.94
C VAL A 188 -7.73 13.06 11.82
N VAL A 189 -6.53 12.67 12.26
CA VAL A 189 -6.09 11.26 12.26
C VAL A 189 -7.00 10.40 13.15
N LEU A 190 -7.35 10.89 14.33
CA LEU A 190 -8.27 10.19 15.23
C LEU A 190 -9.68 10.06 14.63
N GLY A 191 -10.15 11.10 13.95
CA GLY A 191 -11.43 11.09 13.23
C GLY A 191 -11.44 10.11 12.07
N LEU A 192 -10.38 10.06 11.27
CA LEU A 192 -10.22 9.11 10.17
C LEU A 192 -10.08 7.67 10.67
N LEU A 193 -9.34 7.44 11.75
CA LEU A 193 -9.22 6.14 12.39
C LEU A 193 -10.59 5.68 12.94
N ASN A 194 -11.35 6.57 13.57
CA ASN A 194 -12.69 6.25 14.06
C ASN A 194 -13.66 5.95 12.91
N ALA A 195 -13.62 6.72 11.81
CA ALA A 195 -14.44 6.48 10.62
C ALA A 195 -14.07 5.17 9.91
N SER A 196 -12.80 4.78 9.91
CA SER A 196 -12.34 3.51 9.33
C SER A 196 -12.62 2.30 10.23
N LEU A 197 -12.83 2.52 11.53
CA LEU A 197 -13.20 1.50 12.52
C LEU A 197 -14.70 1.29 12.66
N THR A 198 -15.55 2.15 12.04
CA THR A 198 -16.99 1.97 11.91
C THR A 198 -17.32 1.32 10.56
N PRO A 199 -17.20 -0.01 10.40
CA PRO A 199 -17.63 -0.66 9.16
C PRO A 199 -19.15 -0.57 9.05
N ALA A 200 -19.61 -0.27 7.85
CA ALA A 200 -20.96 -0.18 7.37
C ALA A 200 -21.96 -1.12 8.11
N ARG A 201 -22.50 -0.67 9.21
CA ARG A 201 -23.52 -1.38 10.00
C ARG A 201 -24.90 -1.30 9.33
N SER A 202 -25.03 -0.44 8.33
CA SER A 202 -26.27 -0.19 7.60
C SER A 202 -26.57 -1.17 6.46
N ALA A 203 -25.62 -2.02 6.06
CA ALA A 203 -25.85 -2.95 4.94
C ALA A 203 -26.35 -4.34 5.37
N VAL A 204 -26.36 -4.65 6.65
CA VAL A 204 -26.76 -5.98 7.16
C VAL A 204 -28.22 -6.04 7.61
N GLU A 205 -28.81 -4.90 7.96
CA GLU A 205 -30.21 -4.88 8.45
C GLU A 205 -31.26 -4.96 7.33
N GLU A 206 -30.88 -4.68 6.08
CA GLU A 206 -31.82 -4.63 4.96
C GLU A 206 -32.01 -6.00 4.25
N THR A 207 -31.28 -7.04 4.66
CA THR A 207 -31.34 -8.37 4.01
C THR A 207 -32.16 -9.40 4.79
N ASP A 208 -32.63 -9.10 6.00
CA ASP A 208 -33.31 -10.07 6.87
C ASP A 208 -34.85 -9.95 6.88
N GLU A 209 -35.44 -8.95 6.19
CA GLU A 209 -36.91 -8.78 6.11
C GLU A 209 -37.56 -9.48 4.91
N GLY A 210 -36.86 -10.31 4.14
CA GLY A 210 -37.38 -10.87 2.88
C GLY A 210 -37.50 -12.38 2.77
N VAL A 211 -37.28 -13.16 3.82
CA VAL A 211 -37.47 -14.62 3.74
C VAL A 211 -38.85 -15.00 4.30
N GLU A 212 -39.88 -14.87 3.46
CA GLU A 212 -41.19 -15.50 3.63
C GLU A 212 -41.00 -17.03 3.66
N PRO A 213 -41.50 -17.75 4.70
CA PRO A 213 -41.36 -19.19 4.77
C PRO A 213 -42.17 -19.83 3.66
N ALA A 214 -41.49 -20.50 2.73
CA ALA A 214 -42.11 -21.29 1.67
C ALA A 214 -42.97 -22.39 2.28
N ASP A 215 -44.26 -22.37 1.91
CA ASP A 215 -45.29 -23.40 2.20
C ASP A 215 -44.74 -24.81 1.95
N GLU A 216 -44.79 -25.63 2.97
CA GLU A 216 -44.52 -27.07 2.86
C GLU A 216 -45.63 -27.74 1.98
N PRO A 217 -45.24 -28.46 0.91
CA PRO A 217 -46.21 -29.24 0.19
C PRO A 217 -46.55 -30.52 0.99
N GLY A 218 -47.84 -30.62 1.34
CA GLY A 218 -48.44 -31.70 2.07
C GLY A 218 -48.05 -33.09 1.59
N THR A 219 -47.60 -33.89 2.53
CA THR A 219 -47.43 -35.36 2.39
C THR A 219 -48.78 -36.01 2.24
N GLY A 220 -49.16 -36.27 0.98
CA GLY A 220 -50.27 -37.16 0.64
C GLY A 220 -49.91 -38.62 0.94
N SER A 221 -50.56 -39.17 1.92
CA SER A 221 -50.57 -40.59 2.23
C SER A 221 -51.35 -41.39 1.15
N PRO A 222 -50.85 -42.47 0.55
CA PRO A 222 -51.70 -43.46 -0.11
C PRO A 222 -52.06 -44.56 0.84
N ALA A 223 -53.35 -44.67 1.16
CA ALA A 223 -53.95 -45.89 1.73
C ALA A 223 -54.30 -46.84 0.59
N GLY A 224 -53.95 -48.11 0.78
CA GLY A 224 -54.75 -49.26 0.59
C GLY A 224 -55.05 -49.78 -0.82
N SER A 225 -54.52 -50.95 -1.14
CA SER A 225 -55.19 -52.20 -1.52
C SER A 225 -54.15 -53.19 -1.99
#